data_53d90a1dd170b34e6df5bd5051036bf7
#
_entry.id   53d90a1dd170b34e6df5bd5051036bf7
#
_cell.length_a   1.000
_cell.length_b   1.000
_cell.length_c   1.000
_cell.angle_alpha   90.00
_cell.angle_beta   90.00
_cell.angle_gamma   90.00
#
_symmetry.space_group_name_H-M   'P 1'
#
loop_
_entity.id
_entity.type
_entity.pdbx_description
1 polymer ?
#
loop_
_entity_poly.entity_id
_entity_poly.type
_entity_poly.pdbx_seq_one_letter_code
_entity_poly.pdbx_strand_id
1 'polypeptide(L)'
;MGSVSIERTWRSEGKDVKRQVKNSDISNIGKAIIDGWVITFPQGTTTPFKPIRRGTAHIIKTFKPIVVPIVIDGFRRSFDKKGLNIKKRNVLQSMVIKEPLEIDYEHEEIADIVTKIEFAIEQHPSFLKVLSPKEAEAYMKEEEELNKKREFWTS
;
A
#
# COMPACT_ATOMS: atom_id res chain seq x y z
N MET A 1 1.87 -6.99 21.20
CA MET A 1 1.48 -6.70 19.80
C MET A 1 1.38 -8.00 19.04
N GLY A 2 0.24 -8.30 18.44
CA GLY A 2 0.04 -9.46 17.58
C GLY A 2 0.10 -9.06 16.11
N SER A 3 0.48 -9.98 15.23
CA SER A 3 0.34 -9.81 13.78
C SER A 3 -0.78 -10.70 13.28
N VAL A 4 -1.65 -10.15 12.43
CA VAL A 4 -2.63 -10.94 11.69
C VAL A 4 -1.93 -11.48 10.46
N SER A 5 -1.69 -12.79 10.40
CA SER A 5 -1.09 -13.43 9.24
C SER A 5 -2.15 -13.59 8.14
N ILE A 6 -1.90 -13.00 6.98
CA ILE A 6 -2.67 -13.23 5.76
C ILE A 6 -1.84 -14.09 4.85
N GLU A 7 -2.33 -15.27 4.48
CA GLU A 7 -1.63 -16.13 3.53
C GLU A 7 -1.53 -15.42 2.17
N ARG A 8 -0.32 -15.00 1.83
CA ARG A 8 -0.03 -14.38 0.53
C ARG A 8 0.30 -15.46 -0.50
N THR A 9 0.03 -15.17 -1.75
CA THR A 9 0.61 -15.86 -2.89
C THR A 9 2.12 -15.71 -2.84
N TRP A 10 2.85 -16.79 -2.73
CA TRP A 10 4.30 -16.77 -2.91
C TRP A 10 4.66 -17.63 -4.11
N ARG A 11 5.83 -17.39 -4.68
CA ARG A 11 6.35 -18.22 -5.75
C ARG A 11 6.87 -19.52 -5.19
N SER A 12 6.27 -20.62 -5.60
CA SER A 12 6.85 -21.95 -5.45
C SER A 12 7.14 -22.49 -6.85
N GLU A 13 8.36 -22.89 -7.11
CA GLU A 13 8.81 -23.51 -8.37
C GLU A 13 8.50 -22.71 -9.65
N GLY A 14 8.63 -21.38 -9.60
CA GLY A 14 8.45 -20.51 -10.77
C GLY A 14 7.01 -20.24 -11.19
N LYS A 15 6.01 -20.79 -10.50
CA LYS A 15 4.59 -20.53 -10.76
C LYS A 15 3.98 -19.65 -9.68
N ASP A 16 3.24 -18.61 -10.11
CA ASP A 16 2.44 -17.80 -9.21
C ASP A 16 1.20 -18.59 -8.76
N VAL A 17 1.23 -19.09 -7.53
CA VAL A 17 0.07 -19.72 -6.91
C VAL A 17 -0.86 -18.62 -6.41
N LYS A 18 -1.91 -18.29 -7.14
CA LYS A 18 -2.97 -17.40 -6.68
C LYS A 18 -3.80 -18.11 -5.62
N ARG A 19 -3.55 -17.85 -4.34
CA ARG A 19 -4.46 -18.26 -3.28
C ARG A 19 -5.58 -17.24 -3.14
N GLN A 20 -6.81 -17.71 -3.10
CA GLN A 20 -7.94 -16.90 -2.69
C GLN A 20 -7.80 -16.56 -1.20
N VAL A 21 -8.10 -15.30 -0.83
CA VAL A 21 -8.19 -14.90 0.58
C VAL A 21 -9.23 -15.78 1.25
N LYS A 22 -8.84 -16.47 2.31
CA LYS A 22 -9.76 -17.33 3.05
C LYS A 22 -10.71 -16.47 3.91
N ASN A 23 -11.94 -16.92 4.08
CA ASN A 23 -12.89 -16.26 4.99
C ASN A 23 -12.35 -16.15 6.42
N SER A 24 -11.50 -17.10 6.84
CA SER A 24 -10.80 -17.06 8.13
C SER A 24 -9.90 -15.83 8.27
N ASP A 25 -9.22 -15.41 7.20
CA ASP A 25 -8.32 -14.26 7.23
C ASP A 25 -9.09 -12.95 7.41
N ILE A 26 -10.23 -12.83 6.73
CA ILE A 26 -11.14 -11.68 6.88
C ILE A 26 -11.70 -11.63 8.30
N SER A 27 -12.12 -12.77 8.86
CA SER A 27 -12.60 -12.85 10.23
C SER A 27 -11.53 -12.46 11.26
N ASN A 28 -10.30 -12.90 11.07
CA ASN A 28 -9.17 -12.55 11.95
C ASN A 28 -8.84 -11.06 11.90
N ILE A 29 -8.89 -10.45 10.72
CA ILE A 29 -8.72 -8.99 10.57
C ILE A 29 -9.86 -8.26 11.28
N GLY A 30 -11.11 -8.71 11.10
CA GLY A 30 -12.27 -8.13 11.77
C GLY A 30 -12.15 -8.16 13.29
N LYS A 31 -11.74 -9.29 13.86
CA LYS A 31 -11.47 -9.40 15.30
C LYS A 31 -10.40 -8.41 15.74
N ALA A 32 -9.28 -8.33 15.01
CA ALA A 32 -8.20 -7.40 15.35
C ALA A 32 -8.65 -5.93 15.31
N ILE A 33 -9.54 -5.56 14.39
CA ILE A 33 -10.12 -4.21 14.30
C ILE A 33 -11.02 -3.92 15.51
N ILE A 34 -11.80 -4.90 15.96
CA ILE A 34 -12.67 -4.77 17.14
C ILE A 34 -11.84 -4.68 18.43
N ASP A 35 -10.74 -5.43 18.50
CA ASP A 35 -9.89 -5.50 19.69
C ASP A 35 -8.98 -4.28 19.84
N GLY A 36 -8.75 -3.49 18.77
CA GLY A 36 -7.89 -2.31 18.86
C GLY A 36 -7.39 -1.76 17.55
N TRP A 37 -6.17 -1.21 17.56
CA TRP A 37 -5.55 -0.57 16.41
C TRP A 37 -4.96 -1.59 15.44
N VAL A 38 -5.28 -1.42 14.15
CA VAL A 38 -4.70 -2.22 13.07
C VAL A 38 -3.94 -1.30 12.12
N ILE A 39 -2.66 -1.57 11.91
CA ILE A 39 -1.84 -0.87 10.92
C ILE A 39 -1.84 -1.71 9.64
N THR A 40 -2.16 -1.07 8.52
CA THR A 40 -2.13 -1.71 7.20
C THR A 40 -1.33 -0.90 6.20
N PHE A 41 -0.71 -1.59 5.24
CA PHE A 41 -0.05 -1.01 4.08
C PHE A 41 -0.90 -1.33 2.85
N PRO A 42 -1.83 -0.44 2.47
CA PRO A 42 -2.91 -0.77 1.55
C PRO A 42 -2.45 -1.11 0.13
N GLN A 43 -1.32 -0.60 -0.31
CA GLN A 43 -0.72 -0.94 -1.61
C GLN A 43 -0.10 -2.35 -1.60
N GLY A 44 0.37 -2.84 -0.44
CA GLY A 44 1.05 -4.13 -0.29
C GLY A 44 2.37 -4.23 -1.06
N THR A 45 2.98 -3.09 -1.37
CA THR A 45 4.25 -2.95 -2.06
C THR A 45 4.99 -1.72 -1.54
N THR A 46 6.31 -1.70 -1.69
CA THR A 46 7.15 -0.54 -1.41
C THR A 46 7.30 0.39 -2.63
N THR A 47 6.73 0.00 -3.78
CA THR A 47 6.72 0.83 -4.98
C THR A 47 5.66 1.92 -4.82
N PRO A 48 6.00 3.21 -4.80
CA PRO A 48 5.04 4.30 -4.65
C PRO A 48 4.06 4.38 -5.82
N PHE A 49 2.94 5.05 -5.62
CA PHE A 49 1.88 5.30 -6.61
C PHE A 49 1.30 4.04 -7.28
N LYS A 50 1.55 2.86 -6.72
CA LYS A 50 0.83 1.65 -7.15
C LYS A 50 -0.59 1.66 -6.58
N PRO A 51 -1.57 1.17 -7.36
CA PRO A 51 -2.95 1.13 -6.91
C PRO A 51 -3.11 0.37 -5.59
N ILE A 52 -3.99 0.87 -4.76
CA ILE A 52 -4.40 0.21 -3.53
C ILE A 52 -5.13 -1.09 -3.87
N ARG A 53 -4.94 -2.08 -3.03
CA ARG A 53 -5.66 -3.35 -3.15
C ARG A 53 -7.13 -3.16 -2.76
N ARG A 54 -8.03 -3.51 -3.65
CA ARG A 54 -9.48 -3.45 -3.39
C ARG A 54 -9.90 -4.17 -2.10
N GLY A 55 -9.18 -5.23 -1.72
CA GLY A 55 -9.43 -5.96 -0.48
C GLY A 55 -9.35 -5.09 0.77
N THR A 56 -8.48 -4.08 0.81
CA THR A 56 -8.42 -3.12 1.92
C THR A 56 -9.72 -2.31 2.03
N ALA A 57 -10.22 -1.79 0.91
CA ALA A 57 -11.49 -1.05 0.91
C ALA A 57 -12.70 -1.93 1.25
N HIS A 58 -12.70 -3.21 0.83
CA HIS A 58 -13.73 -4.17 1.25
C HIS A 58 -13.72 -4.40 2.76
N ILE A 59 -12.55 -4.56 3.37
CA ILE A 59 -12.42 -4.72 4.83
C ILE A 59 -12.93 -3.47 5.53
N ILE A 60 -12.55 -2.28 5.06
CA ILE A 60 -12.98 -1.01 5.61
C ILE A 60 -14.51 -0.88 5.52
N LYS A 61 -15.10 -1.14 4.37
CA LYS A 61 -16.57 -1.07 4.19
C LYS A 61 -17.31 -2.10 5.06
N THR A 62 -16.74 -3.30 5.24
CA THR A 62 -17.36 -4.38 6.02
C THR A 62 -17.33 -4.10 7.52
N PHE A 63 -16.19 -3.68 8.06
CA PHE A 63 -16.01 -3.52 9.50
C PHE A 63 -16.17 -2.08 10.00
N LYS A 64 -16.31 -1.11 9.09
CA LYS A 64 -16.58 0.30 9.38
C LYS A 64 -15.64 0.91 10.44
N PRO A 65 -14.31 0.67 10.38
CA PRO A 65 -13.39 1.24 11.35
C PRO A 65 -13.16 2.73 11.10
N ILE A 66 -12.71 3.46 12.12
CA ILE A 66 -12.14 4.78 11.93
C ILE A 66 -10.82 4.63 11.18
N VAL A 67 -10.70 5.25 10.01
CA VAL A 67 -9.50 5.17 9.15
C VAL A 67 -8.67 6.42 9.32
N VAL A 68 -7.48 6.28 9.89
CA VAL A 68 -6.53 7.38 10.09
C VAL A 68 -5.37 7.23 9.10
N PRO A 69 -5.23 8.13 8.11
CA PRO A 69 -4.15 8.08 7.15
C PRO A 69 -2.82 8.52 7.78
N ILE A 70 -1.75 7.79 7.45
CA ILE A 70 -0.39 8.14 7.84
C ILE A 70 0.47 8.25 6.59
N VAL A 71 1.06 9.42 6.37
CA VAL A 71 1.99 9.68 5.27
C VAL A 71 3.41 9.62 5.80
N ILE A 72 4.24 8.78 5.18
CA ILE A 72 5.65 8.62 5.52
C ILE A 72 6.49 9.02 4.30
N ASP A 73 7.34 10.02 4.46
CA ASP A 73 8.23 10.49 3.39
C ASP A 73 9.71 10.44 3.80
N GLY A 74 10.61 10.44 2.81
CA GLY A 74 12.05 10.48 2.98
C GLY A 74 12.73 9.11 3.07
N PHE A 75 12.05 8.07 3.48
CA PHE A 75 12.66 6.75 3.66
C PHE A 75 13.29 6.20 2.37
N ARG A 76 12.59 6.29 1.25
CA ARG A 76 13.09 5.80 -0.04
C ARG A 76 14.30 6.59 -0.54
N ARG A 77 14.39 7.87 -0.19
CA ARG A 77 15.54 8.72 -0.52
C ARG A 77 16.75 8.40 0.37
N SER A 78 16.50 7.98 1.60
CA SER A 78 17.53 7.67 2.60
C SER A 78 18.09 6.27 2.48
N PHE A 79 17.25 5.29 2.16
CA PHE A 79 17.59 3.87 2.21
C PHE A 79 17.52 3.20 0.84
N ASP A 80 18.22 2.07 0.71
CA ASP A 80 18.12 1.20 -0.47
C ASP A 80 16.75 0.49 -0.52
N LYS A 81 16.49 -0.22 -1.62
CA LYS A 81 15.25 -0.99 -1.81
C LYS A 81 14.95 -2.01 -0.70
N LYS A 82 15.97 -2.53 -0.05
CA LYS A 82 15.84 -3.51 1.03
C LYS A 82 15.67 -2.85 2.39
N GLY A 83 15.89 -1.54 2.48
CA GLY A 83 15.83 -0.78 3.73
C GLY A 83 17.00 -1.05 4.69
N LEU A 84 18.04 -1.73 4.21
CA LEU A 84 19.17 -2.19 5.03
C LEU A 84 20.36 -1.24 4.98
N ASN A 85 20.56 -0.55 3.84
CA ASN A 85 21.71 0.32 3.65
C ASN A 85 21.28 1.78 3.46
N ILE A 86 22.04 2.69 4.07
CA ILE A 86 21.85 4.14 3.89
C ILE A 86 22.41 4.51 2.53
N LYS A 87 21.53 4.96 1.63
CA LYS A 87 21.87 5.50 0.29
C LYS A 87 22.36 6.94 0.35
N LYS A 88 21.65 7.77 1.12
CA LYS A 88 21.91 9.19 1.25
C LYS A 88 21.69 9.63 2.70
N ARG A 89 22.68 10.32 3.24
CA ARG A 89 22.58 10.95 4.55
C ARG A 89 21.93 12.33 4.45
N ASN A 90 21.48 12.87 5.56
CA ASN A 90 20.87 14.20 5.68
C ASN A 90 19.58 14.36 4.82
N VAL A 91 18.84 13.31 4.63
CA VAL A 91 17.49 13.37 4.06
C VAL A 91 16.50 13.54 5.20
N LEU A 92 15.68 14.58 5.13
CA LEU A 92 14.59 14.77 6.09
C LEU A 92 13.60 13.62 5.91
N GLN A 93 13.33 12.96 7.02
CA GLN A 93 12.28 11.95 7.11
C GLN A 93 11.12 12.55 7.87
N SER A 94 9.92 12.38 7.39
CA SER A 94 8.73 12.89 8.04
C SER A 94 7.65 11.80 8.12
N MET A 95 6.86 11.90 9.17
CA MET A 95 5.64 11.13 9.34
C MET A 95 4.53 12.09 9.74
N VAL A 96 3.47 12.12 8.94
CA VAL A 96 2.31 12.98 9.17
C VAL A 96 1.10 12.09 9.40
N ILE A 97 0.49 12.21 10.56
CA ILE A 97 -0.80 11.60 10.88
C ILE A 97 -1.87 12.62 10.49
N LYS A 98 -2.76 12.24 9.59
CA LYS A 98 -3.84 13.09 9.10
C LYS A 98 -5.12 12.86 9.91
N GLU A 99 -6.07 13.76 9.73
CA GLU A 99 -7.42 13.60 10.28
C GLU A 99 -8.06 12.31 9.77
N PRO A 100 -8.94 11.69 10.57
CA PRO A 100 -9.71 10.53 10.16
C PRO A 100 -10.47 10.79 8.86
N LEU A 101 -10.53 9.78 7.98
CA LEU A 101 -11.28 9.87 6.75
C LEU A 101 -12.78 9.83 7.02
N GLU A 102 -13.50 10.77 6.42
CA GLU A 102 -14.93 10.72 6.33
C GLU A 102 -15.35 9.74 5.23
N ILE A 103 -15.87 8.58 5.61
CA ILE A 103 -16.32 7.53 4.70
C ILE A 103 -17.80 7.25 4.96
N ASP A 104 -18.62 7.38 3.94
CA ASP A 104 -20.00 6.89 3.96
C ASP A 104 -19.99 5.39 3.64
N TYR A 105 -19.92 4.58 4.70
CA TYR A 105 -19.83 3.12 4.57
C TYR A 105 -21.05 2.47 3.90
N GLU A 106 -22.18 3.15 3.87
CA GLU A 106 -23.42 2.62 3.30
C GLU A 106 -23.50 2.91 1.78
N HIS A 107 -23.20 4.14 1.37
CA HIS A 107 -23.47 4.60 0.00
C HIS A 107 -22.23 4.68 -0.88
N GLU A 108 -21.02 4.88 -0.30
CA GLU A 108 -19.82 4.97 -1.12
C GLU A 108 -19.45 3.64 -1.78
N GLU A 109 -19.10 3.72 -3.06
CA GLU A 109 -18.57 2.59 -3.80
C GLU A 109 -17.15 2.21 -3.34
N ILE A 110 -16.76 0.95 -3.52
CA ILE A 110 -15.42 0.47 -3.19
C ILE A 110 -14.33 1.27 -3.93
N ALA A 111 -14.61 1.68 -5.17
CA ALA A 111 -13.69 2.48 -5.97
C ALA A 111 -13.45 3.88 -5.38
N ASP A 112 -14.50 4.50 -4.83
CA ASP A 112 -14.41 5.81 -4.22
C ASP A 112 -13.62 5.76 -2.92
N ILE A 113 -13.85 4.73 -2.11
CA ILE A 113 -13.08 4.49 -0.88
C ILE A 113 -11.60 4.28 -1.21
N VAL A 114 -11.28 3.50 -2.26
CA VAL A 114 -9.90 3.31 -2.74
C VAL A 114 -9.28 4.66 -3.10
N THR A 115 -9.97 5.45 -3.91
CA THR A 115 -9.50 6.76 -4.36
C THR A 115 -9.30 7.72 -3.18
N LYS A 116 -10.24 7.78 -2.23
CA LYS A 116 -10.08 8.58 -1.01
C LYS A 116 -8.83 8.21 -0.22
N ILE A 117 -8.58 6.91 -0.05
CA ILE A 117 -7.38 6.45 0.67
C ILE A 117 -6.12 6.83 -0.10
N GLU A 118 -6.09 6.64 -1.44
CA GLU A 118 -4.94 7.01 -2.28
C GLU A 118 -4.59 8.49 -2.16
N PHE A 119 -5.59 9.36 -2.19
CA PHE A 119 -5.40 10.80 -1.96
C PHE A 119 -4.93 11.10 -0.53
N ALA A 120 -5.52 10.47 0.46
CA ALA A 120 -5.19 10.72 1.85
C ALA A 120 -3.76 10.34 2.23
N ILE A 121 -3.26 9.22 1.70
CA ILE A 121 -1.87 8.77 1.90
C ILE A 121 -0.89 9.33 0.86
N GLU A 122 -1.33 10.26 -0.02
CA GLU A 122 -0.51 10.90 -1.06
C GLU A 122 0.12 9.89 -2.04
N GLN A 123 -0.61 8.84 -2.34
CA GLN A 123 -0.18 7.80 -3.28
C GLN A 123 -1.01 7.76 -4.57
N HIS A 124 -1.93 8.69 -4.75
CA HIS A 124 -2.64 8.85 -6.01
C HIS A 124 -1.67 9.34 -7.11
N PRO A 125 -1.76 8.86 -8.37
CA PRO A 125 -0.86 9.24 -9.45
C PRO A 125 -0.72 10.75 -9.70
N SER A 126 -1.72 11.56 -9.31
CA SER A 126 -1.63 13.03 -9.39
C SER A 126 -0.51 13.63 -8.54
N PHE A 127 -0.09 12.95 -7.47
CA PHE A 127 1.04 13.38 -6.63
C PHE A 127 2.41 13.14 -7.27
N LEU A 128 2.50 12.41 -8.38
CA LEU A 128 3.73 12.29 -9.17
C LEU A 128 4.28 13.66 -9.62
N LYS A 129 3.40 14.64 -9.81
CA LYS A 129 3.77 16.01 -10.20
C LYS A 129 4.54 16.79 -9.13
N VAL A 130 4.50 16.32 -7.89
CA VAL A 130 5.23 16.93 -6.75
C VAL A 130 6.67 16.44 -6.67
N LEU A 131 7.01 15.35 -7.37
CA LEU A 131 8.38 14.87 -7.46
C LEU A 131 9.23 15.80 -8.33
N SER A 132 10.51 15.94 -7.96
CA SER A 132 11.45 16.59 -8.86
C SER A 132 11.53 15.83 -10.19
N PRO A 133 11.82 16.49 -11.33
CA PRO A 133 11.92 15.82 -12.63
C PRO A 133 12.85 14.60 -12.62
N LYS A 134 13.96 14.66 -11.89
CA LYS A 134 14.91 13.53 -11.72
C LYS A 134 14.32 12.36 -10.95
N GLU A 135 13.53 12.64 -9.94
CA GLU A 135 12.88 11.57 -9.15
C GLU A 135 11.75 10.93 -9.96
N ALA A 136 10.99 11.72 -10.71
CA ALA A 136 9.95 11.22 -11.60
C ALA A 136 10.53 10.33 -12.71
N GLU A 137 11.64 10.75 -13.32
CA GLU A 137 12.33 10.00 -14.38
C GLU A 137 12.93 8.68 -13.86
N ALA A 138 13.58 8.71 -12.70
CA ALA A 138 14.10 7.50 -12.05
C ALA A 138 12.96 6.52 -11.70
N TYR A 139 11.81 7.07 -11.35
CA TYR A 139 10.62 6.31 -11.05
C TYR A 139 10.06 5.60 -12.28
N MET A 140 9.91 6.32 -13.39
CA MET A 140 9.42 5.79 -14.66
C MET A 140 10.33 4.66 -15.19
N LYS A 141 11.66 4.86 -15.14
CA LYS A 141 12.62 3.82 -15.54
C LYS A 141 12.51 2.55 -14.70
N GLU A 142 12.32 2.70 -13.39
CA GLU A 142 12.17 1.55 -12.50
C GLU A 142 10.86 0.78 -12.78
N GLU A 143 9.81 1.49 -13.16
CA GLU A 143 8.54 0.87 -13.53
C GLU A 143 8.63 0.13 -14.87
N GLU A 144 9.31 0.71 -15.87
CA GLU A 144 9.57 0.04 -17.13
C GLU A 144 10.39 -1.24 -16.98
N GLU A 145 11.44 -1.21 -16.17
CA GLU A 145 12.25 -2.41 -15.89
C GLU A 145 11.43 -3.51 -15.19
N LEU A 146 10.55 -3.13 -14.26
CA LEU A 146 9.67 -4.07 -13.59
C LEU A 146 8.64 -4.67 -14.55
N ASN A 147 8.11 -3.88 -15.48
CA ASN A 147 7.15 -4.36 -16.47
C ASN A 147 7.82 -5.29 -17.48
N LYS A 148 9.01 -4.93 -18.01
CA LYS A 148 9.82 -5.82 -18.89
C LYS A 148 10.12 -7.16 -18.21
N LYS A 149 10.46 -7.16 -16.92
CA LYS A 149 10.67 -8.40 -16.17
C LYS A 149 9.39 -9.22 -16.02
N ARG A 150 8.22 -8.59 -15.91
CA ARG A 150 6.93 -9.29 -15.85
C ARG A 150 6.56 -9.92 -17.18
N GLU A 151 6.76 -9.23 -18.30
CA GLU A 151 6.49 -9.73 -19.65
C GLU A 151 7.38 -10.92 -19.99
N PHE A 152 8.66 -10.89 -19.61
CA PHE A 152 9.59 -12.01 -19.79
C PHE A 152 9.15 -13.28 -19.04
N TRP A 153 8.42 -13.17 -17.94
CA TRP A 153 7.94 -14.31 -17.17
C TRP A 153 6.52 -14.78 -17.54
N THR A 154 5.83 -14.08 -18.44
CA THR A 154 4.49 -14.41 -18.94
C THR A 154 4.51 -14.97 -20.36
N SER A 155 5.61 -14.92 -21.06
CA SER A 155 5.89 -15.56 -22.35
C SER A 155 6.59 -16.90 -22.17
#